data_56cb52604c0e4ef5785f2f30c42478e1
#
_entry.id   56cb52604c0e4ef5785f2f30c42478e1
#
_cell.length_a   1.000
_cell.length_b   1.000
_cell.length_c   1.000
_cell.angle_alpha   90.00
_cell.angle_beta   90.00
_cell.angle_gamma   90.00
#
_symmetry.space_group_name_H-M   'P 1'
#
loop_
_entity.id
_entity.type
_entity.pdbx_description
1 polymer ?
#
loop_
_entity_poly.entity_id
_entity_poly.type
_entity_poly.pdbx_seq_one_letter_code
_entity_poly.pdbx_strand_id
1 'polypeptide(L)'
;KFSSDVHYELELVFRIGKVGKNIEAKFAHKYIDSYGLGIDFTARDVQSKLKEKGLPWEKAKAFNGSAFVSTMLPFEASLLDNPIHFSLHKNETLVQDGNSGLMIWNVAELIEDVSKYFTLKTGDYIFTGTPAGVGPIAIGDVLKGSLEGQKLFELTIS
;
A
#
# COMPACT_ATOMS: atom_id res chain seq x y z
N LYS A 1 20.38 -15.54 -1.48
CA LYS A 1 19.73 -14.32 -1.96
C LYS A 1 18.71 -14.71 -3.03
N PHE A 2 17.40 -14.51 -2.80
CA PHE A 2 16.34 -14.93 -3.73
C PHE A 2 16.06 -13.86 -4.81
N SER A 3 16.37 -12.60 -4.53
CA SER A 3 16.25 -11.45 -5.44
C SER A 3 17.49 -10.56 -5.39
N SER A 4 17.79 -9.91 -6.48
CA SER A 4 18.85 -8.91 -6.61
C SER A 4 18.29 -7.52 -6.96
N ASP A 5 16.98 -7.41 -7.13
CA ASP A 5 16.31 -6.19 -7.57
C ASP A 5 14.98 -6.02 -6.82
N VAL A 6 15.04 -5.37 -5.64
CA VAL A 6 13.88 -5.08 -4.82
C VAL A 6 13.50 -3.61 -5.01
N HIS A 7 12.24 -3.34 -5.32
CA HIS A 7 11.69 -2.01 -5.53
C HIS A 7 10.77 -1.59 -4.38
N TYR A 8 10.74 -0.29 -4.09
CA TYR A 8 9.70 0.32 -3.26
C TYR A 8 8.43 0.56 -4.08
N GLU A 9 7.28 0.38 -3.45
CA GLU A 9 5.95 0.75 -3.92
C GLU A 9 5.20 1.41 -2.77
N LEU A 10 5.16 2.76 -2.74
CA LEU A 10 4.41 3.50 -1.72
C LEU A 10 2.91 3.39 -1.99
N GLU A 11 2.14 3.09 -0.95
CA GLU A 11 0.70 2.92 -1.04
C GLU A 11 -0.04 3.59 0.11
N LEU A 12 -1.26 4.06 -0.14
CA LEU A 12 -2.22 4.27 0.93
C LEU A 12 -2.63 2.90 1.49
N VAL A 13 -2.72 2.81 2.81
CA VAL A 13 -3.09 1.59 3.49
C VAL A 13 -4.24 1.87 4.45
N PHE A 14 -5.28 1.03 4.38
CA PHE A 14 -6.42 1.09 5.28
C PHE A 14 -6.48 -0.16 6.15
N ARG A 15 -6.71 0.00 7.46
CA ARG A 15 -6.86 -1.12 8.38
C ARG A 15 -8.32 -1.43 8.60
N ILE A 16 -8.66 -2.72 8.56
CA ILE A 16 -9.99 -3.22 8.85
C ILE A 16 -10.20 -3.28 10.37
N GLY A 17 -11.21 -2.59 10.86
CA GLY A 17 -11.58 -2.56 12.27
C GLY A 17 -12.74 -3.48 12.63
N LYS A 18 -13.42 -4.06 11.64
CA LYS A 18 -14.60 -4.89 11.85
C LYS A 18 -14.64 -6.06 10.87
N VAL A 19 -14.96 -7.25 11.38
CA VAL A 19 -15.14 -8.45 10.54
C VAL A 19 -16.28 -8.25 9.54
N GLY A 20 -16.06 -8.60 8.27
CA GLY A 20 -17.08 -8.51 7.23
C GLY A 20 -16.80 -9.38 6.00
N LYS A 21 -17.87 -9.74 5.31
CA LYS A 21 -17.86 -10.44 4.03
C LYS A 21 -19.02 -9.93 3.17
N ASN A 22 -18.84 -9.90 1.84
CA ASN A 22 -19.81 -9.37 0.90
C ASN A 22 -20.26 -7.94 1.28
N ILE A 23 -19.26 -7.08 1.56
CA ILE A 23 -19.50 -5.69 1.98
C ILE A 23 -19.84 -4.88 0.74
N GLU A 24 -21.01 -4.22 0.74
CA GLU A 24 -21.33 -3.26 -0.33
C GLU A 24 -20.48 -1.99 -0.18
N ALA A 25 -20.02 -1.39 -1.28
CA ALA A 25 -19.15 -0.21 -1.29
C ALA A 25 -19.68 0.95 -0.42
N LYS A 26 -20.99 1.20 -0.47
CA LYS A 26 -21.65 2.27 0.34
C LYS A 26 -21.48 2.09 1.86
N PHE A 27 -21.16 0.88 2.33
CA PHE A 27 -20.94 0.56 3.75
C PHE A 27 -19.47 0.33 4.10
N ALA A 28 -18.56 0.33 3.12
CA ALA A 28 -17.14 0.02 3.33
C ALA A 28 -16.47 0.87 4.41
N HIS A 29 -16.82 2.17 4.48
CA HIS A 29 -16.31 3.10 5.49
C HIS A 29 -16.56 2.63 6.94
N LYS A 30 -17.61 1.82 7.20
CA LYS A 30 -17.92 1.27 8.52
C LYS A 30 -17.01 0.13 8.96
N TYR A 31 -16.17 -0.35 8.07
CA TYR A 31 -15.25 -1.47 8.31
C TYR A 31 -13.80 -1.00 8.45
N ILE A 32 -13.51 0.27 8.19
CA ILE A 32 -12.19 0.87 8.34
C ILE A 32 -12.10 1.54 9.70
N ASP A 33 -11.01 1.34 10.44
CA ASP A 33 -10.74 2.02 11.70
C ASP A 33 -9.55 2.99 11.64
N SER A 34 -8.61 2.76 10.74
CA SER A 34 -7.44 3.60 10.60
C SER A 34 -6.85 3.53 9.19
N TYR A 35 -6.04 4.54 8.85
CA TYR A 35 -5.37 4.64 7.56
C TYR A 35 -3.95 5.17 7.75
N GLY A 36 -3.11 4.99 6.76
CA GLY A 36 -1.72 5.44 6.79
C GLY A 36 -1.02 5.16 5.48
N LEU A 37 0.29 5.05 5.54
CA LEU A 37 1.14 4.70 4.40
C LEU A 37 1.78 3.33 4.61
N GLY A 38 2.02 2.64 3.52
CA GLY A 38 2.83 1.42 3.51
C GLY A 38 3.79 1.40 2.35
N ILE A 39 4.79 0.54 2.45
CA ILE A 39 5.66 0.17 1.33
C ILE A 39 5.44 -1.30 1.04
N ASP A 40 5.01 -1.61 -0.20
CA ASP A 40 5.00 -2.96 -0.75
C ASP A 40 6.33 -3.19 -1.47
N PHE A 41 7.28 -3.82 -0.77
CA PHE A 41 8.57 -4.17 -1.36
C PHE A 41 8.41 -5.33 -2.33
N THR A 42 8.75 -5.07 -3.57
CA THR A 42 8.57 -6.01 -4.68
C THR A 42 9.90 -6.54 -5.18
N ALA A 43 10.10 -7.86 -5.16
CA ALA A 43 11.21 -8.51 -5.84
C ALA A 43 10.97 -8.47 -7.36
N ARG A 44 11.41 -7.39 -7.99
CA ARG A 44 11.05 -7.02 -9.37
C ARG A 44 11.53 -8.03 -10.41
N ASP A 45 12.75 -8.53 -10.24
CA ASP A 45 13.32 -9.56 -11.10
C ASP A 45 12.53 -10.89 -11.03
N VAL A 46 12.03 -11.24 -9.85
CA VAL A 46 11.17 -12.42 -9.64
C VAL A 46 9.79 -12.19 -10.26
N GLN A 47 9.19 -11.01 -9.99
CA GLN A 47 7.87 -10.65 -10.54
C GLN A 47 7.85 -10.69 -12.07
N SER A 48 8.87 -10.13 -12.73
CA SER A 48 8.99 -10.11 -14.20
C SER A 48 8.98 -11.51 -14.78
N LYS A 49 9.76 -12.43 -14.20
CA LYS A 49 9.80 -13.85 -14.62
C LYS A 49 8.48 -14.58 -14.41
N LEU A 50 7.77 -14.27 -13.32
CA LEU A 50 6.45 -14.87 -13.05
C LEU A 50 5.41 -14.34 -14.02
N LYS A 51 5.43 -13.02 -14.29
CA LYS A 51 4.52 -12.33 -15.22
C LYS A 51 4.65 -12.88 -16.65
N GLU A 52 5.87 -13.05 -17.14
CA GLU A 52 6.15 -13.65 -18.46
C GLU A 52 5.51 -15.04 -18.63
N LYS A 53 5.41 -15.80 -17.53
CA LYS A 53 4.87 -17.16 -17.51
C LYS A 53 3.40 -17.24 -17.12
N GLY A 54 2.75 -16.11 -16.83
CA GLY A 54 1.37 -16.07 -16.31
C GLY A 54 1.21 -16.76 -14.94
N LEU A 55 2.28 -16.78 -14.11
CA LEU A 55 2.27 -17.44 -12.81
C LEU A 55 1.88 -16.46 -11.70
N PRO A 56 1.37 -16.96 -10.56
CA PRO A 56 1.06 -16.16 -9.37
C PRO A 56 2.28 -15.41 -8.83
N TRP A 57 2.06 -14.25 -8.22
CA TRP A 57 3.11 -13.30 -7.83
C TRP A 57 3.54 -13.39 -6.35
N GLU A 58 2.99 -14.31 -5.55
CA GLU A 58 3.24 -14.39 -4.11
C GLU A 58 4.72 -14.42 -3.75
N LYS A 59 5.55 -15.13 -4.52
CA LYS A 59 7.00 -15.19 -4.29
C LYS A 59 7.71 -13.84 -4.46
N ALA A 60 7.11 -12.94 -5.24
CA ALA A 60 7.66 -11.61 -5.50
C ALA A 60 7.10 -10.56 -4.53
N LYS A 61 5.99 -10.84 -3.85
CA LYS A 61 5.23 -9.90 -3.00
C LYS A 61 5.13 -10.32 -1.53
N ALA A 62 5.08 -11.61 -1.24
CA ALA A 62 4.83 -12.15 0.11
C ALA A 62 6.07 -12.84 0.71
N PHE A 63 7.23 -12.19 0.67
CA PHE A 63 8.43 -12.63 1.35
C PHE A 63 8.62 -11.93 2.70
N ASN A 64 9.48 -12.46 3.58
CA ASN A 64 9.74 -11.85 4.88
C ASN A 64 10.28 -10.42 4.72
N GLY A 65 9.61 -9.46 5.36
CA GLY A 65 9.96 -8.03 5.27
C GLY A 65 9.46 -7.34 4.00
N SER A 66 8.56 -7.98 3.22
CA SER A 66 8.02 -7.38 1.98
C SER A 66 7.05 -6.23 2.22
N ALA A 67 6.50 -6.07 3.41
CA ALA A 67 5.58 -4.99 3.72
C ALA A 67 6.05 -4.20 4.94
N PHE A 68 6.04 -2.88 4.79
CA PHE A 68 6.17 -1.93 5.88
C PHE A 68 4.84 -1.16 6.03
N VAL A 69 4.41 -0.91 7.26
CA VAL A 69 3.24 -0.07 7.56
C VAL A 69 3.67 1.02 8.54
N SER A 70 3.33 2.26 8.23
CA SER A 70 3.61 3.42 9.07
C SER A 70 2.76 3.43 10.35
N THR A 71 2.95 4.43 11.19
CA THR A 71 1.93 4.80 12.19
C THR A 71 0.60 5.02 11.50
N MET A 72 -0.45 4.38 12.02
CA MET A 72 -1.81 4.50 11.50
C MET A 72 -2.54 5.63 12.20
N LEU A 73 -3.25 6.45 11.42
CA LEU A 73 -4.08 7.56 11.88
C LEU A 73 -5.53 7.10 12.02
N PRO A 74 -6.33 7.62 12.97
CA PRO A 74 -7.74 7.33 13.06
C PRO A 74 -8.48 7.67 11.75
N PHE A 75 -9.35 6.78 11.31
CA PHE A 75 -10.13 6.98 10.08
C PHE A 75 -11.50 7.60 10.41
N GLU A 76 -11.85 8.61 9.64
CA GLU A 76 -13.21 9.18 9.60
C GLU A 76 -13.74 9.14 8.16
N ALA A 77 -15.03 8.87 7.99
CA ALA A 77 -15.63 8.69 6.67
C ALA A 77 -15.46 9.92 5.76
N SER A 78 -15.48 11.12 6.34
CA SER A 78 -15.24 12.40 5.65
C SER A 78 -13.88 12.50 4.95
N LEU A 79 -12.91 11.67 5.35
CA LEU A 79 -11.62 11.59 4.66
C LEU A 79 -11.76 11.19 3.18
N LEU A 80 -12.80 10.43 2.85
CA LEU A 80 -13.04 9.95 1.49
C LEU A 80 -13.78 10.98 0.60
N ASP A 81 -14.19 12.11 1.16
CA ASP A 81 -14.89 13.17 0.41
C ASP A 81 -13.93 13.95 -0.49
N ASN A 82 -12.62 13.91 -0.22
CA ASN A 82 -11.58 14.59 -0.97
C ASN A 82 -10.43 13.64 -1.33
N PRO A 83 -9.70 13.92 -2.42
CA PRO A 83 -8.47 13.19 -2.72
C PRO A 83 -7.44 13.34 -1.60
N ILE A 84 -6.77 12.24 -1.28
CA ILE A 84 -5.68 12.18 -0.30
C ILE A 84 -4.35 12.24 -1.05
N HIS A 85 -3.48 13.20 -0.69
CA HIS A 85 -2.14 13.34 -1.26
C HIS A 85 -1.10 12.64 -0.40
N PHE A 86 -0.19 11.92 -1.06
CA PHE A 86 0.89 11.21 -0.37
C PHE A 86 2.13 11.15 -1.26
N SER A 87 3.32 11.16 -0.65
CA SER A 87 4.57 11.19 -1.40
C SER A 87 5.66 10.38 -0.74
N LEU A 88 6.63 9.94 -1.55
CA LEU A 88 7.82 9.25 -1.11
C LEU A 88 9.07 9.99 -1.56
N HIS A 89 9.96 10.28 -0.62
CA HIS A 89 11.32 10.68 -0.92
C HIS A 89 12.26 9.52 -0.64
N LYS A 90 13.21 9.31 -1.54
CA LYS A 90 14.35 8.42 -1.34
C LYS A 90 15.64 9.26 -1.34
N ASN A 91 16.39 9.24 -0.23
CA ASN A 91 17.63 10.03 -0.07
C ASN A 91 17.42 11.50 -0.47
N GLU A 92 16.40 12.16 0.08
CA GLU A 92 15.98 13.56 -0.18
C GLU A 92 15.40 13.83 -1.60
N THR A 93 15.38 12.84 -2.50
CA THR A 93 14.79 13.01 -3.84
C THR A 93 13.34 12.54 -3.81
N LEU A 94 12.39 13.37 -4.27
CA LEU A 94 11.00 12.97 -4.49
C LEU A 94 10.96 11.92 -5.60
N VAL A 95 10.43 10.73 -5.29
CA VAL A 95 10.39 9.60 -6.24
C VAL A 95 8.98 9.13 -6.56
N GLN A 96 8.03 9.30 -5.63
CA GLN A 96 6.61 9.05 -5.89
C GLN A 96 5.78 10.20 -5.35
N ASP A 97 4.80 10.64 -6.14
CA ASP A 97 3.81 11.66 -5.78
C ASP A 97 2.42 11.13 -6.14
N GLY A 98 1.65 10.79 -5.13
CA GLY A 98 0.39 10.09 -5.24
C GLY A 98 -0.81 10.95 -4.88
N ASN A 99 -1.92 10.67 -5.56
CA ASN A 99 -3.21 11.29 -5.32
C ASN A 99 -4.30 10.22 -5.42
N SER A 100 -5.05 9.97 -4.35
CA SER A 100 -6.07 8.92 -4.31
C SER A 100 -7.21 9.14 -5.31
N GLY A 101 -7.43 10.38 -5.76
CA GLY A 101 -8.39 10.69 -6.81
C GLY A 101 -8.02 10.15 -8.20
N LEU A 102 -6.77 9.70 -8.39
CA LEU A 102 -6.27 9.08 -9.62
C LEU A 102 -6.27 7.54 -9.55
N MET A 103 -6.72 6.96 -8.45
CA MET A 103 -6.85 5.51 -8.32
C MET A 103 -7.89 4.98 -9.32
N ILE A 104 -7.62 3.80 -9.91
CA ILE A 104 -8.56 3.12 -10.81
C ILE A 104 -9.83 2.72 -10.04
N TRP A 105 -9.65 2.18 -8.83
CA TRP A 105 -10.72 1.81 -7.90
C TRP A 105 -10.45 2.52 -6.56
N ASN A 106 -11.47 3.16 -6.01
CA ASN A 106 -11.36 3.74 -4.68
C ASN A 106 -11.38 2.65 -3.59
N VAL A 107 -11.05 3.01 -2.35
CA VAL A 107 -10.97 2.03 -1.25
C VAL A 107 -12.29 1.31 -0.98
N ALA A 108 -13.44 1.96 -1.20
CA ALA A 108 -14.74 1.34 -0.99
C ALA A 108 -15.02 0.24 -2.01
N GLU A 109 -14.66 0.47 -3.27
CA GLU A 109 -14.75 -0.51 -4.35
C GLU A 109 -13.78 -1.68 -4.14
N LEU A 110 -12.56 -1.39 -3.67
CA LEU A 110 -11.58 -2.43 -3.32
C LEU A 110 -12.11 -3.34 -2.19
N ILE A 111 -12.67 -2.76 -1.12
CA ILE A 111 -13.26 -3.52 -0.01
C ILE A 111 -14.45 -4.35 -0.49
N GLU A 112 -15.32 -3.78 -1.33
CA GLU A 112 -16.44 -4.52 -1.92
C GLU A 112 -15.94 -5.73 -2.70
N ASP A 113 -14.95 -5.56 -3.57
CA ASP A 113 -14.45 -6.64 -4.42
C ASP A 113 -13.72 -7.71 -3.60
N VAL A 114 -12.76 -7.34 -2.77
CA VAL A 114 -11.99 -8.28 -1.95
C VAL A 114 -12.90 -9.07 -1.00
N SER A 115 -13.92 -8.42 -0.42
CA SER A 115 -14.83 -9.08 0.52
C SER A 115 -15.77 -10.09 -0.12
N LYS A 116 -15.89 -10.14 -1.45
CA LYS A 116 -16.60 -11.23 -2.16
C LYS A 116 -15.88 -12.56 -2.03
N TYR A 117 -14.56 -12.53 -2.00
CA TYR A 117 -13.70 -13.73 -1.97
C TYR A 117 -13.22 -14.06 -0.56
N PHE A 118 -12.86 -13.04 0.23
CA PHE A 118 -12.27 -13.19 1.56
C PHE A 118 -13.19 -12.62 2.65
N THR A 119 -13.23 -13.26 3.81
CA THR A 119 -13.78 -12.63 5.02
C THR A 119 -12.71 -11.71 5.59
N LEU A 120 -12.94 -10.40 5.50
CA LEU A 120 -12.06 -9.41 6.11
C LEU A 120 -12.16 -9.51 7.64
N LYS A 121 -11.02 -9.44 8.32
CA LYS A 121 -10.90 -9.55 9.77
C LYS A 121 -10.38 -8.26 10.36
N THR A 122 -10.71 -8.02 11.61
CA THR A 122 -10.10 -6.93 12.40
C THR A 122 -8.58 -7.09 12.39
N GLY A 123 -7.89 -6.02 12.01
CA GLY A 123 -6.43 -6.00 11.89
C GLY A 123 -5.89 -6.31 10.49
N ASP A 124 -6.73 -6.72 9.54
CA ASP A 124 -6.30 -6.84 8.14
C ASP A 124 -5.95 -5.47 7.56
N TYR A 125 -4.92 -5.42 6.71
CA TYR A 125 -4.52 -4.23 5.97
C TYR A 125 -4.87 -4.37 4.49
N ILE A 126 -5.48 -3.32 3.93
CA ILE A 126 -5.73 -3.18 2.50
C ILE A 126 -4.70 -2.22 1.93
N PHE A 127 -3.78 -2.73 1.14
CA PHE A 127 -2.87 -1.96 0.30
C PHE A 127 -3.59 -1.63 -1.00
N THR A 128 -3.59 -0.36 -1.39
CA THR A 128 -4.50 0.15 -2.43
C THR A 128 -3.86 0.33 -3.79
N GLY A 129 -2.61 -0.05 -3.94
CA GLY A 129 -1.85 0.15 -5.16
C GLY A 129 -0.97 1.40 -5.11
N THR A 130 0.08 1.37 -5.91
CA THR A 130 1.14 2.39 -5.91
C THR A 130 1.07 3.31 -7.11
N PRO A 131 1.35 4.63 -6.97
CA PRO A 131 1.46 5.54 -8.09
C PRO A 131 2.74 5.28 -8.92
N ALA A 132 2.90 5.99 -10.03
CA ALA A 132 4.13 5.99 -10.83
C ALA A 132 5.36 6.38 -9.98
N GLY A 133 6.56 5.97 -10.43
CA GLY A 133 7.83 6.31 -9.77
C GLY A 133 8.41 5.21 -8.89
N VAL A 134 7.91 3.97 -9.00
CA VAL A 134 8.56 2.80 -8.35
C VAL A 134 10.00 2.65 -8.79
N GLY A 135 10.88 2.21 -7.91
CA GLY A 135 12.31 2.09 -8.20
C GLY A 135 13.06 1.23 -7.20
N PRO A 136 14.34 0.88 -7.52
CA PRO A 136 15.13 -0.01 -6.70
C PRO A 136 15.56 0.63 -5.39
N ILE A 137 15.79 -0.25 -4.39
CA ILE A 137 16.41 0.09 -3.11
C ILE A 137 17.80 -0.54 -2.98
N ALA A 138 18.64 0.13 -2.19
CA ALA A 138 19.93 -0.39 -1.75
C ALA A 138 20.06 -0.28 -0.22
N ILE A 139 20.90 -1.11 0.38
CA ILE A 139 21.24 -1.00 1.80
C ILE A 139 21.81 0.41 2.06
N GLY A 140 21.28 1.07 3.10
CA GLY A 140 21.61 2.44 3.47
C GLY A 140 20.70 3.51 2.87
N ASP A 141 19.83 3.17 1.90
CA ASP A 141 18.82 4.13 1.43
C ASP A 141 17.85 4.49 2.55
N VAL A 142 17.42 5.75 2.55
CA VAL A 142 16.43 6.29 3.49
C VAL A 142 15.15 6.64 2.74
N LEU A 143 14.04 6.01 3.11
CA LEU A 143 12.71 6.26 2.57
C LEU A 143 11.92 7.14 3.56
N LYS A 144 11.38 8.27 3.08
CA LYS A 144 10.55 9.18 3.88
C LYS A 144 9.18 9.29 3.22
N GLY A 145 8.14 8.81 3.91
CA GLY A 145 6.76 8.90 3.45
C GLY A 145 6.04 10.08 4.12
N SER A 146 5.35 10.88 3.30
CA SER A 146 4.52 11.99 3.76
C SER A 146 3.08 11.82 3.31
N LEU A 147 2.15 12.16 4.19
CA LEU A 147 0.71 12.15 3.98
C LEU A 147 0.18 13.57 4.25
N GLU A 148 -0.55 14.15 3.28
CA GLU A 148 -1.03 15.55 3.35
C GLU A 148 0.08 16.55 3.74
N GLY A 149 1.30 16.35 3.20
CA GLY A 149 2.47 17.21 3.47
C GLY A 149 3.15 16.97 4.81
N GLN A 150 2.62 16.09 5.68
CA GLN A 150 3.23 15.75 6.97
C GLN A 150 4.01 14.45 6.87
N LYS A 151 5.27 14.43 7.31
CA LYS A 151 6.08 13.21 7.37
C LYS A 151 5.43 12.20 8.33
N LEU A 152 5.08 11.03 7.80
CA LEU A 152 4.45 9.96 8.57
C LEU A 152 5.44 8.87 8.99
N PHE A 153 6.49 8.65 8.18
CA PHE A 153 7.55 7.71 8.53
C PHE A 153 8.91 8.09 7.92
N GLU A 154 9.95 7.52 8.50
CA GLU A 154 11.30 7.48 7.97
C GLU A 154 11.85 6.06 8.20
N LEU A 155 12.28 5.39 7.13
CA LEU A 155 12.71 4.00 7.13
C LEU A 155 14.08 3.90 6.48
N THR A 156 15.06 3.35 7.18
CA THR A 156 16.39 3.03 6.62
C THR A 156 16.41 1.57 6.17
N ILE A 157 16.87 1.34 4.95
CA ILE A 157 17.01 -0.02 4.38
C ILE A 157 18.28 -0.67 4.94
N SER A 158 18.15 -1.85 5.53
CA SER A 158 19.23 -2.60 6.20
C SER A 158 19.42 -4.00 5.64
#